data_1e3e077f9962fe7a475aba1696ba4796
#
_entry.id   1e3e077f9962fe7a475aba1696ba4796
#
_cell.length_a   1.000
_cell.length_b   1.000
_cell.length_c   1.000
_cell.angle_alpha   90.00
_cell.angle_beta   90.00
_cell.angle_gamma   90.00
#
_symmetry.space_group_name_H-M   'P 1'
#
loop_
_entity.id
_entity.type
_entity.pdbx_description
1 polymer ?
#
loop_
_entity_poly.entity_id
_entity_poly.type
_entity_poly.pdbx_seq_one_letter_code
_entity_poly.pdbx_strand_id
1 'polypeptide(L)'
;MKLITAIIQPFKLEDVKTALASAGVHGLTVSEANGYGRQHGHTEVYRGAEYTVDLIPKIRVEVVADDADAAVLVDTIVTAANSGTIGDGKVWVSPLDSVTRVRTGETGSAAI
;
A
#
# COMPACT_ATOMS: atom_id res chain seq x y z
N MET A 1 -4.92 -17.46 -3.75
CA MET A 1 -4.93 -16.30 -2.81
C MET A 1 -3.68 -15.48 -3.02
N LYS A 2 -3.83 -14.18 -3.00
CA LYS A 2 -2.74 -13.22 -3.21
C LYS A 2 -2.73 -12.17 -2.11
N LEU A 3 -1.53 -11.72 -1.77
CA LEU A 3 -1.32 -10.50 -0.98
C LEU A 3 -0.91 -9.38 -1.93
N ILE A 4 -1.69 -8.33 -1.97
CA ILE A 4 -1.36 -7.13 -2.72
C ILE A 4 -0.79 -6.14 -1.73
N THR A 5 0.43 -5.70 -1.97
CA THR A 5 1.13 -4.72 -1.13
C THR A 5 1.40 -3.48 -1.96
N ALA A 6 1.03 -2.33 -1.44
CA ALA A 6 1.29 -1.04 -2.08
C ALA A 6 2.04 -0.12 -1.12
N ILE A 7 3.06 0.54 -1.61
CA ILE A 7 3.73 1.65 -0.92
C ILE A 7 3.34 2.91 -1.68
N ILE A 8 2.64 3.81 -1.02
CA ILE A 8 2.02 4.98 -1.64
C ILE A 8 2.36 6.26 -0.88
N GLN A 9 2.10 7.40 -1.51
CA GLN A 9 2.19 8.70 -0.86
C GLN A 9 1.11 8.82 0.23
N PRO A 10 1.43 9.37 1.42
CA PRO A 10 0.46 9.48 2.51
C PRO A 10 -0.82 10.22 2.13
N PHE A 11 -0.74 11.26 1.32
CA PHE A 11 -1.92 12.05 0.92
C PHE A 11 -2.85 11.30 -0.04
N LYS A 12 -2.43 10.15 -0.56
CA LYS A 12 -3.25 9.31 -1.44
C LYS A 12 -4.00 8.20 -0.70
N LEU A 13 -3.79 8.02 0.60
CA LEU A 13 -4.40 6.94 1.35
C LEU A 13 -5.93 6.92 1.24
N GLU A 14 -6.58 8.07 1.44
CA GLU A 14 -8.04 8.12 1.39
C GLU A 14 -8.58 7.79 -0.01
N ASP A 15 -7.91 8.26 -1.05
CA ASP A 15 -8.30 7.94 -2.44
C ASP A 15 -8.18 6.43 -2.71
N VAL A 16 -7.11 5.80 -2.25
CA VAL A 16 -6.89 4.36 -2.40
C VAL A 16 -7.93 3.57 -1.61
N LYS A 17 -8.20 3.94 -0.37
CA LYS A 17 -9.23 3.29 0.46
C LYS A 17 -10.60 3.36 -0.20
N THR A 18 -11.00 4.53 -0.66
CA THR A 18 -12.29 4.74 -1.33
C THR A 18 -12.41 3.91 -2.60
N ALA A 19 -11.35 3.90 -3.42
CA ALA A 19 -11.34 3.13 -4.66
C ALA A 19 -11.42 1.61 -4.40
N LEU A 20 -10.68 1.10 -3.41
CA LEU A 20 -10.72 -0.31 -3.04
C LEU A 20 -12.10 -0.71 -2.49
N ALA A 21 -12.69 0.13 -1.65
CA ALA A 21 -14.04 -0.12 -1.13
C ALA A 21 -15.06 -0.20 -2.27
N SER A 22 -14.98 0.70 -3.25
CA SER A 22 -15.84 0.69 -4.43
C SER A 22 -15.62 -0.54 -5.31
N ALA A 23 -14.43 -1.13 -5.26
CA ALA A 23 -14.10 -2.36 -5.98
C ALA A 23 -14.49 -3.64 -5.21
N GLY A 24 -15.14 -3.52 -4.05
CA GLY A 24 -15.63 -4.63 -3.26
C GLY A 24 -14.68 -5.13 -2.17
N VAL A 25 -13.60 -4.42 -1.89
CA VAL A 25 -12.69 -4.77 -0.80
C VAL A 25 -13.31 -4.36 0.54
N HIS A 26 -13.47 -5.33 1.44
CA HIS A 26 -14.08 -5.10 2.75
C HIS A 26 -13.07 -4.89 3.87
N GLY A 27 -11.82 -5.25 3.66
CA GLY A 27 -10.78 -5.10 4.67
C GLY A 27 -9.41 -4.86 4.04
N LEU A 28 -8.62 -4.03 4.70
CA LEU A 28 -7.23 -3.78 4.34
C LEU A 28 -6.43 -3.47 5.59
N THR A 29 -5.13 -3.64 5.51
CA THR A 29 -4.22 -3.30 6.58
C THR A 29 -3.37 -2.12 6.15
N VAL A 30 -3.26 -1.13 7.02
CA VAL A 30 -2.49 0.09 6.78
C VAL A 30 -1.41 0.20 7.83
N SER A 31 -0.21 0.49 7.40
CA SER A 31 0.92 0.79 8.29
C SER A 31 1.77 1.91 7.72
N GLU A 32 2.53 2.56 8.59
CA GLU A 32 3.49 3.56 8.17
C GLU A 32 4.79 2.90 7.73
N ALA A 33 5.44 3.51 6.74
CA ALA A 33 6.72 3.09 6.24
C ALA A 33 7.57 4.32 5.92
N ASN A 34 8.88 4.12 5.83
CA ASN A 34 9.80 5.15 5.38
C ASN A 34 10.54 4.63 4.18
N GLY A 35 10.58 5.43 3.12
CA GLY A 35 11.18 5.04 1.85
C GLY A 35 12.41 5.87 1.52
N TYR A 36 13.33 5.23 0.82
CA TYR A 36 14.47 5.88 0.17
C TYR A 36 14.43 5.51 -1.31
N GLY A 37 14.57 6.50 -2.16
CA GLY A 37 14.54 6.24 -3.59
C GLY A 37 14.73 7.50 -4.42
N ARG A 38 14.14 7.51 -5.62
CA ARG A 38 14.33 8.58 -6.60
C ARG A 38 13.76 9.93 -6.17
N GLN A 39 12.81 9.93 -5.23
CA GLN A 39 12.22 11.17 -4.71
C GLN A 39 13.23 11.97 -3.88
N HIS A 40 14.20 11.30 -3.27
CA HIS A 40 15.19 11.85 -2.35
C HIS A 40 14.55 12.53 -1.12
N GLY A 41 15.35 12.76 -0.11
CA GLY A 41 14.99 13.53 1.06
C GLY A 41 15.30 15.02 0.87
N HIS A 42 15.27 15.74 1.96
CA HIS A 42 15.58 17.18 2.00
C HIS A 42 16.61 17.46 3.08
N THR A 43 17.22 18.65 3.00
CA THR A 43 18.16 19.12 4.00
C THR A 43 17.43 19.96 5.03
N GLU A 44 17.64 19.67 6.31
CA GLU A 44 17.12 20.45 7.42
C GLU A 44 18.26 21.09 8.18
N VAL A 45 18.00 22.25 8.80
CA VAL A 45 18.96 22.95 9.65
C VAL A 45 18.47 22.90 11.09
N TYR A 46 19.32 22.39 11.99
CA TYR A 46 19.03 22.32 13.41
C TYR A 46 20.27 22.77 14.19
N ARG A 47 20.11 23.79 15.04
CA ARG A 47 21.21 24.36 15.84
C ARG A 47 22.44 24.76 14.99
N GLY A 48 22.21 25.26 13.78
CA GLY A 48 23.28 25.69 12.87
C GLY A 48 23.98 24.58 12.12
N ALA A 49 23.54 23.32 12.28
CA ALA A 49 24.04 22.17 11.50
C ALA A 49 23.01 21.71 10.49
N GLU A 50 23.46 21.32 9.30
CA GLU A 50 22.60 20.77 8.26
C GLU A 50 22.48 19.26 8.42
N TYR A 51 21.25 18.75 8.27
CA TYR A 51 20.95 17.33 8.28
C TYR A 51 20.23 16.97 7.00
N THR A 52 20.70 15.93 6.31
CA THR A 52 20.00 15.37 5.15
C THR A 52 18.97 14.36 5.64
N VAL A 53 17.72 14.56 5.24
CA VAL A 53 16.64 13.63 5.50
C VAL A 53 16.55 12.67 4.31
N ASP A 54 17.07 11.45 4.47
CA ASP A 54 17.12 10.45 3.41
C ASP A 54 15.83 9.65 3.29
N LEU A 55 15.14 9.45 4.42
CA LEU A 55 13.91 8.66 4.47
C LEU A 55 12.69 9.55 4.38
N ILE A 56 11.77 9.17 3.54
CA ILE A 56 10.53 9.91 3.28
C ILE A 56 9.36 9.06 3.78
N PRO A 57 8.42 9.66 4.56
CA PRO A 57 7.23 8.94 5.01
C PRO A 57 6.41 8.41 3.84
N LYS A 58 6.00 7.18 3.93
CA LYS A 58 5.12 6.49 3.01
C LYS A 58 4.06 5.73 3.79
N ILE A 59 3.04 5.27 3.10
CA ILE A 59 2.02 4.38 3.67
C ILE A 59 2.11 3.04 2.97
N ARG A 60 2.07 1.96 3.77
CA ARG A 60 1.90 0.61 3.27
C ARG A 60 0.45 0.22 3.38
N VAL A 61 -0.13 -0.25 2.28
CA VAL A 61 -1.48 -0.81 2.23
C VAL A 61 -1.36 -2.26 1.81
N GLU A 62 -2.01 -3.16 2.54
CA GLU A 62 -2.02 -4.58 2.20
C GLU A 62 -3.45 -5.10 2.11
N VAL A 63 -3.73 -5.86 1.07
CA VAL A 63 -5.04 -6.45 0.79
C VAL A 63 -4.85 -7.91 0.43
N VAL A 64 -5.62 -8.78 1.08
CA VAL A 64 -5.71 -10.19 0.70
C VAL A 64 -6.85 -10.34 -0.31
N ALA A 65 -6.59 -10.99 -1.42
CA ALA A 65 -7.54 -11.13 -2.51
C ALA A 65 -7.52 -12.53 -3.11
N ASP A 66 -8.64 -12.90 -3.72
CA ASP A 66 -8.67 -14.07 -4.59
C ASP A 66 -7.81 -13.84 -5.83
N ASP A 67 -7.27 -14.91 -6.38
CA ASP A 67 -6.44 -14.85 -7.59
C ASP A 67 -7.14 -14.09 -8.73
N ALA A 68 -8.44 -14.35 -8.90
CA ALA A 68 -9.23 -13.74 -9.97
C ALA A 68 -9.37 -12.22 -9.85
N ASP A 69 -9.24 -11.67 -8.64
CA ASP A 69 -9.46 -10.24 -8.38
C ASP A 69 -8.16 -9.44 -8.37
N ALA A 70 -7.01 -10.11 -8.27
CA ALA A 70 -5.74 -9.44 -8.01
C ALA A 70 -5.39 -8.39 -9.07
N ALA A 71 -5.52 -8.71 -10.34
CA ALA A 71 -5.15 -7.77 -11.42
C ALA A 71 -6.01 -6.51 -11.41
N VAL A 72 -7.31 -6.65 -11.21
CA VAL A 72 -8.24 -5.50 -11.12
C VAL A 72 -7.90 -4.63 -9.92
N LEU A 73 -7.59 -5.22 -8.78
CA LEU A 73 -7.25 -4.47 -7.57
C LEU A 73 -5.92 -3.74 -7.70
N VAL A 74 -4.93 -4.34 -8.37
CA VAL A 74 -3.67 -3.65 -8.68
C VAL A 74 -3.95 -2.40 -9.53
N ASP A 75 -4.72 -2.53 -10.60
CA ASP A 75 -5.08 -1.40 -11.47
C ASP A 75 -5.85 -0.31 -10.68
N THR A 76 -6.73 -0.72 -9.79
CA THR A 76 -7.50 0.17 -8.92
C THR A 76 -6.57 1.00 -8.04
N ILE A 77 -5.60 0.36 -7.42
CA ILE A 77 -4.61 1.05 -6.56
C ILE A 77 -3.74 1.99 -7.40
N VAL A 78 -3.23 1.54 -8.52
CA VAL A 78 -2.37 2.35 -9.39
C VAL A 78 -3.10 3.61 -9.84
N THR A 79 -4.33 3.49 -10.28
CA THR A 79 -5.13 4.63 -10.72
C THR A 79 -5.37 5.62 -9.59
N ALA A 80 -5.73 5.13 -8.40
CA ALA A 80 -6.03 5.99 -7.26
C ALA A 80 -4.77 6.65 -6.66
N ALA A 81 -3.64 5.95 -6.67
CA ALA A 81 -2.40 6.43 -6.05
C ALA A 81 -1.53 7.29 -6.98
N ASN A 82 -1.81 7.28 -8.26
CA ASN A 82 -1.01 7.97 -9.27
C ASN A 82 -1.19 9.48 -9.17
N SER A 83 -0.11 10.22 -8.99
CA SER A 83 -0.06 11.68 -9.10
C SER A 83 0.76 12.13 -10.32
N GLY A 84 1.42 11.21 -11.01
CA GLY A 84 2.28 11.49 -12.15
C GLY A 84 3.67 12.00 -11.76
N THR A 85 4.03 11.92 -10.49
CA THR A 85 5.31 12.42 -9.99
C THR A 85 6.21 11.30 -9.48
N ILE A 86 7.52 11.58 -9.43
CA ILE A 86 8.48 10.68 -8.81
C ILE A 86 8.13 10.54 -7.33
N GLY A 87 8.11 9.30 -6.83
CA GLY A 87 7.79 9.01 -5.44
C GLY A 87 6.37 8.50 -5.23
N ASP A 88 5.59 8.29 -6.29
CA ASP A 88 4.23 7.74 -6.18
C ASP A 88 4.18 6.32 -5.60
N GLY A 89 5.30 5.62 -5.61
CA GLY A 89 5.41 4.30 -5.00
C GLY A 89 5.29 3.14 -5.97
N LYS A 90 5.01 1.97 -5.39
CA LYS A 90 4.93 0.71 -6.13
C LYS A 90 3.84 -0.18 -5.56
N VAL A 91 3.35 -1.08 -6.40
CA VAL A 91 2.42 -2.14 -6.00
C VAL A 91 3.02 -3.46 -6.46
N TRP A 92 2.96 -4.48 -5.59
CA TRP A 92 3.37 -5.82 -5.98
C TRP A 92 2.40 -6.86 -5.42
N VAL A 93 2.46 -8.05 -5.99
CA VAL A 93 1.58 -9.16 -5.64
C VAL A 93 2.43 -10.35 -5.25
N SER A 94 2.08 -10.97 -4.12
CA SER A 94 2.75 -12.18 -3.63
C SER A 94 1.73 -13.30 -3.48
N PRO A 95 2.08 -14.54 -3.84
CA PRO A 95 1.19 -15.67 -3.56
C PRO A 95 1.12 -15.94 -2.06
N LEU A 96 -0.06 -16.37 -1.60
CA LEU A 96 -0.28 -16.84 -0.24
C LEU A 96 -0.67 -18.32 -0.29
N ASP A 97 0.00 -19.13 0.52
CA ASP A 97 -0.29 -20.56 0.62
C ASP A 97 -1.66 -20.81 1.24
N SER A 98 -2.01 -20.03 2.26
CA SER A 98 -3.30 -20.14 2.93
C SER A 98 -3.68 -18.83 3.62
N VAL A 99 -4.97 -18.64 3.83
CA VAL A 99 -5.53 -17.53 4.61
C VAL A 99 -6.57 -18.10 5.55
N THR A 100 -6.51 -17.72 6.81
CA THR A 100 -7.47 -18.18 7.82
C THR A 100 -8.00 -16.97 8.58
N ARG A 101 -9.33 -16.86 8.69
CA ARG A 101 -9.97 -15.81 9.50
C ARG A 101 -9.87 -16.19 10.98
N VAL A 102 -9.34 -15.29 11.78
CA VAL A 102 -9.10 -15.56 13.20
C VAL A 102 -10.40 -15.86 13.96
N ARG A 103 -11.44 -15.04 13.74
CA ARG A 103 -12.69 -15.17 14.50
C ARG A 103 -13.41 -16.47 14.23
N THR A 104 -13.45 -16.94 12.99
CA THR A 104 -14.31 -18.07 12.57
C THR A 104 -13.53 -19.34 12.27
N GLY A 105 -12.21 -19.24 12.02
CA GLY A 105 -11.41 -20.35 11.53
C GLY A 105 -11.66 -20.70 10.08
N GLU A 106 -12.49 -19.95 9.36
CA GLU A 106 -12.71 -20.16 7.93
C GLU A 106 -11.44 -19.93 7.14
N THR A 107 -11.26 -20.69 6.07
CA THR A 107 -10.05 -20.67 5.23
C THR A 107 -10.38 -20.35 3.77
N GLY A 108 -9.35 -19.93 3.03
CA GLY A 108 -9.48 -19.61 1.61
C GLY A 108 -10.36 -18.39 1.36
N SER A 109 -11.14 -18.42 0.29
CA SER A 109 -11.99 -17.28 -0.11
C SER A 109 -12.99 -16.87 0.97
N ALA A 110 -13.46 -17.81 1.78
CA ALA A 110 -14.36 -17.53 2.90
C ALA A 110 -13.69 -16.74 4.02
N ALA A 111 -12.38 -16.70 4.06
CA ALA A 111 -11.61 -15.96 5.08
C ALA A 111 -11.42 -14.48 4.77
N ILE A 112 -11.75 -14.07 3.56
CA ILE A 112 -11.57 -12.68 3.11
C ILE A 112 -12.73 -11.79 3.54
#